data_a80f496ad1c89bc73295a2766120a323
#
_entry.id   a80f496ad1c89bc73295a2766120a323
#
_cell.length_a   1.000
_cell.length_b   1.000
_cell.length_c   1.000
_cell.angle_alpha   90.00
_cell.angle_beta   90.00
_cell.angle_gamma   90.00
#
_symmetry.space_group_name_H-M   'P 1'
#
loop_
_entity.id
_entity.type
_entity.pdbx_description
1 polymer ?
#
loop_
_entity_poly.entity_id
_entity_poly.type
_entity_poly.pdbx_seq_one_letter_code
_entity_poly.pdbx_strand_id
1 'polypeptide(L)'
;MSFKAIVATCKDNGIGINNELPWKKIDEDMKLFSKLTKGNGNNSIIMGKNTFLSIGRLLPDRFNIIISKSLNENNYKDSITPEMKILDSIETCIDFCKEKQFSENFVIGGESIYRQFLNLNIIDSIFETKIYEKYNCDTFFPSVPYKYRLDKIRHIRKNPTCILLKW
;
A
#
# COMPACT_ATOMS: atom_id res chain seq x y z
N MET A 1 -13.71 -6.29 10.31
CA MET A 1 -12.41 -6.33 9.58
C MET A 1 -12.46 -5.22 8.53
N SER A 2 -11.45 -4.36 8.49
CA SER A 2 -11.39 -3.21 7.60
C SER A 2 -10.19 -3.34 6.66
N PHE A 3 -10.38 -3.10 5.36
CA PHE A 3 -9.30 -2.94 4.38
C PHE A 3 -9.25 -1.50 3.90
N LYS A 4 -8.06 -0.93 3.85
CA LYS A 4 -7.81 0.44 3.38
C LYS A 4 -6.71 0.42 2.33
N ALA A 5 -6.84 1.20 1.27
CA ALA A 5 -5.72 1.43 0.36
C ALA A 5 -4.96 2.69 0.79
N ILE A 6 -3.63 2.65 0.70
CA ILE A 6 -2.78 3.83 0.88
C ILE A 6 -1.79 3.89 -0.26
N VAL A 7 -1.71 5.04 -0.94
CA VAL A 7 -0.96 5.22 -2.17
C VAL A 7 -0.49 6.66 -2.31
N ALA A 8 0.68 6.84 -2.91
CA ALA A 8 1.10 8.14 -3.45
C ALA A 8 1.01 8.08 -4.98
N THR A 9 0.39 9.08 -5.60
CA THR A 9 0.23 9.18 -7.05
C THR A 9 0.77 10.51 -7.56
N CYS A 10 1.42 10.50 -8.71
CA CYS A 10 1.69 11.73 -9.44
C CYS A 10 0.58 12.03 -10.46
N LYS A 11 0.81 12.98 -11.35
CA LYS A 11 -0.11 13.28 -12.43
C LYS A 11 -0.39 12.02 -13.27
N ASP A 12 -1.60 11.88 -13.78
CA ASP A 12 -2.06 10.70 -14.53
C ASP A 12 -2.06 9.38 -13.72
N ASN A 13 -2.16 9.47 -12.38
CA ASN A 13 -2.20 8.34 -11.45
C ASN A 13 -0.96 7.44 -11.45
N GLY A 14 0.19 7.93 -11.92
CA GLY A 14 1.44 7.18 -11.88
C GLY A 14 1.90 6.90 -10.45
N ILE A 15 2.39 5.69 -10.19
CA ILE A 15 2.84 5.22 -8.88
C ILE A 15 4.25 4.64 -8.89
N GLY A 16 4.80 4.31 -10.06
CA GLY A 16 6.11 3.67 -10.15
C GLY A 16 6.71 3.71 -11.54
N ILE A 17 8.02 3.51 -11.58
CA ILE A 17 8.82 3.26 -12.78
C ILE A 17 9.98 2.32 -12.42
N ASN A 18 10.22 1.28 -13.21
CA ASN A 18 11.29 0.30 -12.98
C ASN A 18 11.31 -0.27 -11.55
N ASN A 19 10.12 -0.55 -10.98
CA ASN A 19 9.92 -1.01 -9.61
C ASN A 19 10.36 -0.02 -8.50
N GLU A 20 10.52 1.24 -8.81
CA GLU A 20 10.87 2.30 -7.86
C GLU A 20 9.82 3.43 -7.88
N LEU A 21 9.87 4.31 -6.87
CA LEU A 21 9.07 5.53 -6.89
C LEU A 21 9.62 6.48 -7.96
N PRO A 22 8.76 7.12 -8.78
CA PRO A 22 9.21 8.01 -9.86
C PRO A 22 9.82 9.32 -9.36
N TRP A 23 9.50 9.71 -8.13
CA TRP A 23 9.94 10.97 -7.50
C TRP A 23 10.97 10.71 -6.41
N LYS A 24 11.72 11.74 -6.07
CA LYS A 24 12.60 11.72 -4.89
C LYS A 24 11.78 11.59 -3.62
N LYS A 25 12.36 10.95 -2.62
CA LYS A 25 11.72 10.76 -1.31
C LYS A 25 11.09 12.06 -0.78
N ILE A 26 9.82 11.98 -0.42
CA ILE A 26 9.05 13.04 0.22
C ILE A 26 8.85 12.64 1.69
N ASP A 27 9.61 13.28 2.58
CA ASP A 27 9.65 12.88 3.99
C ASP A 27 8.31 13.05 4.68
N GLU A 28 7.53 14.06 4.32
CA GLU A 28 6.19 14.29 4.88
C GLU A 28 5.23 13.16 4.52
N ASP A 29 5.29 12.67 3.27
CA ASP A 29 4.49 11.53 2.82
C ASP A 29 4.91 10.25 3.53
N MET A 30 6.21 10.00 3.65
CA MET A 30 6.75 8.82 4.34
C MET A 30 6.38 8.81 5.83
N LYS A 31 6.40 9.96 6.50
CA LYS A 31 5.95 10.09 7.89
C LYS A 31 4.46 9.83 8.03
N LEU A 32 3.65 10.35 7.11
CA LEU A 32 2.21 10.13 7.07
C LEU A 32 1.88 8.65 6.84
N PHE A 33 2.52 8.03 5.84
CA PHE A 33 2.41 6.60 5.56
C PHE A 33 2.73 5.77 6.81
N SER A 34 3.86 6.03 7.44
CA SER A 34 4.27 5.32 8.65
C SER A 34 3.26 5.48 9.78
N LYS A 35 2.80 6.71 10.04
CA LYS A 35 1.83 7.00 11.10
C LYS A 35 0.49 6.29 10.88
N LEU A 36 -0.05 6.35 9.65
CA LEU A 36 -1.34 5.75 9.32
C LEU A 36 -1.28 4.23 9.40
N THR A 37 -0.24 3.62 8.82
CA THR A 37 -0.16 2.16 8.71
C THR A 37 0.26 1.48 10.02
N LYS A 38 1.00 2.13 10.89
CA LYS A 38 1.34 1.59 12.22
C LYS A 38 0.13 1.58 13.16
N GLY A 39 -0.65 2.67 13.17
CA GLY A 39 -1.75 2.81 14.10
C GLY A 39 -1.33 2.51 15.55
N ASN A 40 -2.02 1.58 16.18
CA ASN A 40 -1.73 1.11 17.55
C ASN A 40 -0.80 -0.12 17.61
N GLY A 41 -0.15 -0.47 16.49
CA GLY A 41 0.79 -1.61 16.41
C GLY A 41 0.17 -2.96 16.07
N ASN A 42 -1.15 -3.05 15.92
CA ASN A 42 -1.85 -4.28 15.50
C ASN A 42 -2.47 -4.15 14.10
N ASN A 43 -1.75 -3.55 13.17
CA ASN A 43 -2.16 -3.43 11.78
C ASN A 43 -1.37 -4.38 10.89
N SER A 44 -1.95 -4.78 9.76
CA SER A 44 -1.23 -5.44 8.68
C SER A 44 -0.99 -4.49 7.50
N ILE A 45 0.08 -4.75 6.77
CA ILE A 45 0.35 -4.18 5.46
C ILE A 45 0.41 -5.29 4.42
N ILE A 46 -0.26 -5.08 3.31
CA ILE A 46 -0.43 -6.08 2.24
C ILE A 46 0.19 -5.54 0.97
N MET A 47 1.10 -6.29 0.39
CA MET A 47 1.85 -5.89 -0.80
C MET A 47 2.13 -7.05 -1.73
N GLY A 48 2.36 -6.75 -2.99
CA GLY A 48 2.88 -7.73 -3.96
C GLY A 48 4.40 -7.88 -3.86
N LYS A 49 4.92 -8.92 -4.52
CA LYS A 49 6.34 -9.25 -4.58
C LYS A 49 7.23 -8.06 -4.96
N ASN A 50 6.91 -7.37 -6.06
CA ASN A 50 7.76 -6.30 -6.57
C ASN A 50 7.83 -5.12 -5.60
N THR A 51 6.73 -4.79 -4.94
CA THR A 51 6.70 -3.76 -3.89
C THR A 51 7.57 -4.18 -2.70
N PHE A 52 7.46 -5.43 -2.26
CA PHE A 52 8.32 -5.97 -1.20
C PHE A 52 9.81 -5.88 -1.54
N LEU A 53 10.18 -6.32 -2.74
CA LEU A 53 11.57 -6.28 -3.20
C LEU A 53 12.10 -4.84 -3.34
N SER A 54 11.27 -3.91 -3.80
CA SER A 54 11.61 -2.49 -3.90
C SER A 54 11.85 -1.85 -2.53
N ILE A 55 11.03 -2.17 -1.53
CA ILE A 55 11.21 -1.71 -0.15
C ILE A 55 12.49 -2.31 0.47
N GLY A 56 12.82 -3.56 0.12
CA GLY A 56 14.04 -4.25 0.49
C GLY A 56 14.14 -4.66 1.97
N ARG A 57 13.10 -4.45 2.77
CA ARG A 57 13.05 -4.80 4.19
C ARG A 57 11.61 -4.92 4.69
N LEU A 58 11.42 -5.60 5.81
CA LEU A 58 10.15 -5.56 6.52
C LEU A 58 9.90 -4.16 7.12
N LEU A 59 8.65 -3.75 7.10
CA LEU A 59 8.24 -2.50 7.74
C LEU A 59 7.90 -2.78 9.21
N PRO A 60 8.61 -2.17 10.15
CA PRO A 60 8.46 -2.47 11.58
C PRO A 60 7.10 -2.01 12.14
N ASP A 61 6.69 -2.60 13.26
CA ASP A 61 5.46 -2.30 14.00
C ASP A 61 4.18 -2.57 13.20
N ARG A 62 4.25 -3.51 12.24
CA ARG A 62 3.14 -3.94 11.37
C ARG A 62 3.37 -5.36 10.91
N PHE A 63 2.31 -6.12 10.76
CA PHE A 63 2.40 -7.44 10.18
C PHE A 63 2.55 -7.33 8.65
N ASN A 64 3.60 -7.87 8.07
CA ASN A 64 3.90 -7.78 6.64
C ASN A 64 3.34 -8.99 5.90
N ILE A 65 2.37 -8.78 5.02
CA ILE A 65 1.77 -9.81 4.18
C ILE A 65 2.21 -9.56 2.73
N ILE A 66 2.92 -10.54 2.17
CA ILE A 66 3.40 -10.50 0.80
C ILE A 66 2.59 -11.47 -0.05
N ILE A 67 1.96 -10.99 -1.12
CA ILE A 67 1.20 -11.83 -2.04
C ILE A 67 2.11 -12.17 -3.23
N SER A 68 2.42 -13.45 -3.38
CA SER A 68 3.30 -13.94 -4.44
C SER A 68 3.14 -15.43 -4.70
N LYS A 69 3.04 -15.83 -5.96
CA LYS A 69 3.08 -17.23 -6.39
C LYS A 69 4.51 -17.77 -6.56
N SER A 70 5.49 -16.91 -6.65
CA SER A 70 6.89 -17.28 -6.92
C SER A 70 7.82 -17.16 -5.72
N LEU A 71 7.44 -16.40 -4.70
CA LEU A 71 8.14 -16.35 -3.43
C LEU A 71 7.56 -17.39 -2.50
N ASN A 72 8.41 -18.05 -1.72
CA ASN A 72 7.98 -18.89 -0.62
C ASN A 72 8.83 -18.56 0.63
N GLU A 73 8.36 -18.97 1.78
CA GLU A 73 9.03 -18.71 3.05
C GLU A 73 10.44 -19.30 3.11
N ASN A 74 10.71 -20.37 2.38
CA ASN A 74 12.05 -21.00 2.32
C ASN A 74 13.12 -20.09 1.69
N ASN A 75 12.73 -19.18 0.80
CA ASN A 75 13.64 -18.20 0.19
C ASN A 75 14.09 -17.12 1.19
N TYR A 76 13.43 -17.00 2.33
CA TYR A 76 13.62 -15.95 3.32
C TYR A 76 13.78 -16.49 4.74
N LYS A 77 14.25 -17.76 4.90
CA LYS A 77 14.35 -18.43 6.22
C LYS A 77 15.08 -17.60 7.27
N ASP A 78 16.10 -16.86 6.87
CA ASP A 78 16.88 -16.00 7.77
C ASP A 78 16.23 -14.62 8.01
N SER A 79 15.18 -14.28 7.24
CA SER A 79 14.46 -13.00 7.30
C SER A 79 13.00 -13.17 7.76
N ILE A 80 12.53 -14.41 7.91
CA ILE A 80 11.17 -14.67 8.42
C ILE A 80 11.13 -14.31 9.90
N THR A 81 10.39 -13.28 10.19
CA THR A 81 10.05 -12.89 11.55
C THR A 81 8.62 -13.34 11.85
N PRO A 82 8.21 -13.41 13.14
CA PRO A 82 6.82 -13.63 13.50
C PRO A 82 5.83 -12.64 12.88
N GLU A 83 6.32 -11.52 12.35
CA GLU A 83 5.55 -10.43 11.76
C GLU A 83 5.50 -10.47 10.22
N MET A 84 5.78 -11.61 9.59
CA MET A 84 5.78 -11.79 8.14
C MET A 84 5.01 -13.03 7.72
N LYS A 85 4.28 -12.94 6.61
CA LYS A 85 3.63 -14.06 5.92
C LYS A 85 3.70 -13.88 4.41
N ILE A 86 4.04 -14.95 3.68
CA ILE A 86 3.92 -15.01 2.22
C ILE A 86 2.71 -15.87 1.89
N LEU A 87 1.82 -15.34 1.06
CA LEU A 87 0.58 -16.00 0.62
C LEU A 87 0.51 -15.96 -0.91
N ASP A 88 -0.16 -16.94 -1.49
CA ASP A 88 -0.19 -17.15 -2.94
C ASP A 88 -1.31 -16.39 -3.65
N SER A 89 -2.31 -15.93 -2.92
CA SER A 89 -3.51 -15.28 -3.48
C SER A 89 -4.12 -14.23 -2.57
N ILE A 90 -5.02 -13.43 -3.15
CA ILE A 90 -5.82 -12.44 -2.39
C ILE A 90 -6.79 -13.14 -1.45
N GLU A 91 -7.38 -14.26 -1.89
CA GLU A 91 -8.35 -15.05 -1.11
C GLU A 91 -7.70 -15.56 0.17
N THR A 92 -6.53 -16.20 0.07
CA THR A 92 -5.77 -16.68 1.23
C THR A 92 -5.34 -15.55 2.15
N CYS A 93 -5.03 -14.36 1.58
CA CYS A 93 -4.72 -13.17 2.36
C CYS A 93 -5.93 -12.67 3.16
N ILE A 94 -7.11 -12.62 2.56
CA ILE A 94 -8.34 -12.20 3.23
C ILE A 94 -8.66 -13.14 4.40
N ASP A 95 -8.57 -14.44 4.17
CA ASP A 95 -8.85 -15.44 5.20
C ASP A 95 -7.84 -15.40 6.34
N PHE A 96 -6.57 -15.20 6.03
CA PHE A 96 -5.54 -14.97 7.03
C PHE A 96 -5.79 -13.70 7.87
N CYS A 97 -6.20 -12.61 7.24
CA CYS A 97 -6.55 -11.37 7.95
C CYS A 97 -7.75 -11.55 8.88
N LYS A 98 -8.76 -12.35 8.46
CA LYS A 98 -9.90 -12.71 9.31
C LYS A 98 -9.47 -13.50 10.54
N GLU A 99 -8.60 -14.50 10.35
CA GLU A 99 -8.08 -15.33 11.44
C GLU A 99 -7.28 -14.52 12.45
N LYS A 100 -6.39 -13.65 11.97
CA LYS A 100 -5.49 -12.83 12.82
C LYS A 100 -6.16 -11.66 13.51
N GLN A 101 -7.32 -11.21 13.02
CA GLN A 101 -8.09 -10.10 13.59
C GLN A 101 -7.27 -8.81 13.75
N PHE A 102 -6.52 -8.44 12.73
CA PHE A 102 -5.84 -7.15 12.72
C PHE A 102 -6.83 -5.99 12.88
N SER A 103 -6.41 -4.92 13.56
CA SER A 103 -7.22 -3.71 13.74
C SER A 103 -7.58 -3.09 12.39
N GLU A 104 -6.59 -2.95 11.51
CA GLU A 104 -6.74 -2.46 10.14
C GLU A 104 -5.78 -3.17 9.19
N ASN A 105 -6.19 -3.33 7.93
CA ASN A 105 -5.39 -3.98 6.89
C ASN A 105 -5.12 -2.96 5.79
N PHE A 106 -3.87 -2.56 5.59
CA PHE A 106 -3.48 -1.57 4.60
C PHE A 106 -2.91 -2.21 3.35
N VAL A 107 -3.58 -2.04 2.21
CA VAL A 107 -3.09 -2.41 0.89
C VAL A 107 -2.15 -1.31 0.40
N ILE A 108 -0.87 -1.65 0.19
CA ILE A 108 0.19 -0.69 -0.14
C ILE A 108 0.78 -0.87 -1.55
N GLY A 109 0.21 -1.77 -2.34
CA GLY A 109 0.55 -1.91 -3.76
C GLY A 109 1.20 -3.23 -4.13
N GLY A 110 1.70 -3.37 -5.37
CA GLY A 110 1.60 -2.41 -6.49
C GLY A 110 0.28 -2.43 -7.25
N GLU A 111 0.35 -1.99 -8.50
CA GLU A 111 -0.84 -1.83 -9.37
C GLU A 111 -1.77 -3.03 -9.38
N SER A 112 -1.23 -4.23 -9.60
CA SER A 112 -2.04 -5.46 -9.64
C SER A 112 -2.77 -5.74 -8.32
N ILE A 113 -2.11 -5.49 -7.19
CA ILE A 113 -2.70 -5.71 -5.87
C ILE A 113 -3.80 -4.68 -5.59
N TYR A 114 -3.57 -3.40 -5.87
CA TYR A 114 -4.62 -2.37 -5.77
C TYR A 114 -5.84 -2.73 -6.62
N ARG A 115 -5.62 -3.10 -7.88
CA ARG A 115 -6.68 -3.47 -8.83
C ARG A 115 -7.53 -4.63 -8.31
N GLN A 116 -6.90 -5.69 -7.82
CA GLN A 116 -7.61 -6.86 -7.31
C GLN A 116 -8.46 -6.53 -6.08
N PHE A 117 -7.91 -5.82 -5.09
CA PHE A 117 -8.66 -5.44 -3.90
C PHE A 117 -9.81 -4.47 -4.20
N LEU A 118 -9.60 -3.51 -5.11
CA LEU A 118 -10.66 -2.59 -5.55
C LEU A 118 -11.79 -3.32 -6.29
N ASN A 119 -11.45 -4.28 -7.15
CA ASN A 119 -12.44 -5.09 -7.89
C ASN A 119 -13.30 -5.97 -6.96
N LEU A 120 -12.76 -6.43 -5.85
CA LEU A 120 -13.51 -7.18 -4.84
C LEU A 120 -14.45 -6.29 -4.01
N ASN A 121 -14.37 -4.97 -4.17
CA ASN A 121 -15.20 -4.01 -3.42
C ASN A 121 -15.08 -4.07 -1.89
N ILE A 122 -13.95 -4.54 -1.37
CA ILE A 122 -13.71 -4.71 0.07
C ILE A 122 -12.88 -3.59 0.69
N ILE A 123 -12.41 -2.63 -0.09
CA ILE A 123 -11.71 -1.43 0.42
C ILE A 123 -12.75 -0.48 1.00
N ASP A 124 -12.59 -0.12 2.26
CA ASP A 124 -13.49 0.80 2.97
C ASP A 124 -13.13 2.27 2.73
N SER A 125 -11.85 2.55 2.58
CA SER A 125 -11.35 3.92 2.30
C SER A 125 -10.00 3.89 1.58
N ILE A 126 -9.72 4.98 0.87
CA ILE A 126 -8.47 5.17 0.13
C ILE A 126 -7.79 6.45 0.67
N PHE A 127 -6.54 6.31 1.10
CA PHE A 127 -5.65 7.42 1.44
C PHE A 127 -4.71 7.67 0.28
N GLU A 128 -4.93 8.72 -0.48
CA GLU A 128 -4.13 9.08 -1.64
C GLU A 128 -3.34 10.35 -1.36
N THR A 129 -2.00 10.27 -1.40
CA THR A 129 -1.14 11.44 -1.49
C THR A 129 -0.99 11.83 -2.95
N LYS A 130 -1.70 12.87 -3.37
CA LYS A 130 -1.61 13.42 -4.73
C LYS A 130 -0.44 14.38 -4.84
N ILE A 131 0.54 14.04 -5.70
CA ILE A 131 1.70 14.87 -6.01
C ILE A 131 1.41 15.59 -7.33
N TYR A 132 1.34 16.94 -7.29
CA TYR A 132 0.96 17.75 -8.45
C TYR A 132 2.15 18.03 -9.38
N GLU A 133 2.90 16.99 -9.69
CA GLU A 133 3.96 16.98 -10.70
C GLU A 133 3.79 15.81 -11.64
N LYS A 134 4.38 15.90 -12.84
CA LYS A 134 4.40 14.84 -13.82
C LYS A 134 5.74 14.12 -13.79
N TYR A 135 5.68 12.79 -13.74
CA TYR A 135 6.82 11.91 -13.81
C TYR A 135 6.57 10.82 -14.85
N ASN A 136 7.63 10.27 -15.41
CA ASN A 136 7.51 9.07 -16.24
C ASN A 136 7.18 7.87 -15.34
N CYS A 137 6.15 7.13 -15.72
CA CYS A 137 5.67 5.98 -14.96
C CYS A 137 5.36 4.83 -15.89
N ASP A 138 5.56 3.61 -15.42
CA ASP A 138 5.16 2.35 -16.06
C ASP A 138 4.08 1.60 -15.29
N THR A 139 3.81 2.02 -14.06
CA THR A 139 2.76 1.47 -13.20
C THR A 139 1.86 2.58 -12.66
N PHE A 140 0.56 2.26 -12.51
CA PHE A 140 -0.47 3.25 -12.26
C PHE A 140 -1.46 2.77 -11.19
N PHE A 141 -1.96 3.70 -10.39
CA PHE A 141 -3.09 3.43 -9.52
C PHE A 141 -4.38 3.40 -10.36
N PRO A 142 -5.25 2.39 -10.17
CA PRO A 142 -6.55 2.37 -10.84
C PRO A 142 -7.36 3.63 -10.49
N SER A 143 -8.20 4.09 -11.42
CA SER A 143 -9.11 5.20 -11.13
C SER A 143 -9.94 4.89 -9.89
N VAL A 144 -10.07 5.87 -8.99
CA VAL A 144 -10.91 5.73 -7.79
C VAL A 144 -12.35 5.46 -8.23
N PRO A 145 -12.96 4.34 -7.83
CA PRO A 145 -14.33 4.01 -8.22
C PRO A 145 -15.34 5.04 -7.72
N TYR A 146 -16.41 5.28 -8.48
CA TYR A 146 -17.46 6.29 -8.19
C TYR A 146 -18.18 6.11 -6.84
N LYS A 147 -18.09 4.93 -6.24
CA LYS A 147 -18.67 4.68 -4.92
C LYS A 147 -17.95 5.45 -3.79
N TYR A 148 -16.68 5.79 -3.99
CA TYR A 148 -15.93 6.56 -3.02
C TYR A 148 -16.22 8.05 -3.19
N ARG A 149 -16.44 8.73 -2.08
CA ARG A 149 -16.60 10.18 -2.03
C ARG A 149 -15.44 10.80 -1.29
N LEU A 150 -14.99 11.94 -1.75
CA LEU A 150 -13.93 12.68 -1.09
C LEU A 150 -14.41 13.17 0.29
N ASP A 151 -13.82 12.60 1.34
CA ASP A 151 -14.16 12.90 2.74
C ASP A 151 -13.26 13.99 3.31
N LYS A 152 -11.97 13.96 2.96
CA LYS A 152 -10.97 14.86 3.55
C LYS A 152 -9.89 15.29 2.58
N ILE A 153 -9.49 16.57 2.68
CA ILE A 153 -8.37 17.14 1.94
C ILE A 153 -7.40 17.78 2.94
N ARG A 154 -6.12 17.47 2.83
CA ARG A 154 -5.08 18.05 3.67
C ARG A 154 -3.83 18.35 2.86
N HIS A 155 -3.38 19.60 2.87
CA HIS A 155 -2.06 19.96 2.36
C HIS A 155 -0.94 19.33 3.19
N ILE A 156 0.01 18.68 2.53
CA ILE A 156 1.17 18.02 3.17
C ILE A 156 2.44 18.81 2.90
N ARG A 157 2.63 19.28 1.66
CA ARG A 157 3.85 19.95 1.21
C ARG A 157 3.55 20.95 0.11
N LYS A 158 4.36 22.03 0.02
CA LYS A 158 4.20 23.08 -0.99
C LYS A 158 5.01 22.84 -2.27
N ASN A 159 6.19 22.23 -2.18
CA ASN A 159 7.08 22.05 -3.33
C ASN A 159 7.82 20.68 -3.27
N PRO A 160 7.47 19.69 -4.13
CA PRO A 160 6.27 19.73 -4.97
C PRO A 160 4.98 19.81 -4.12
N THR A 161 3.92 20.34 -4.71
CA THR A 161 2.62 20.38 -4.03
C THR A 161 2.11 18.97 -3.82
N CYS A 162 1.89 18.59 -2.56
CA CYS A 162 1.36 17.31 -2.17
C CYS A 162 0.13 17.50 -1.29
N ILE A 163 -0.94 16.79 -1.63
CA ILE A 163 -2.22 16.84 -0.92
C ILE A 163 -2.62 15.42 -0.56
N LEU A 164 -2.96 15.20 0.71
CA LEU A 164 -3.64 13.98 1.13
C LEU A 164 -5.12 14.11 0.81
N LEU A 165 -5.63 13.15 0.07
CA LEU A 165 -7.05 12.93 -0.19
C LEU A 165 -7.48 11.67 0.56
N LYS A 166 -8.60 11.72 1.26
CA LYS A 166 -9.24 10.55 1.83
C LYS A 166 -10.58 10.35 1.15
N TRP A 167 -10.71 9.22 0.51
CA TRP A 167 -11.92 8.75 -0.16
C TRP A 167 -12.63 7.69 0.67
#